data_1c7172233076b57b4550dd2cac0bf746
#
_entry.id   1c7172233076b57b4550dd2cac0bf746
#
_cell.length_a   1.000
_cell.length_b   1.000
_cell.length_c   1.000
_cell.angle_alpha   90.00
_cell.angle_beta   90.00
_cell.angle_gamma   90.00
#
_symmetry.space_group_name_H-M   'P 1'
#
loop_
_entity.id
_entity.type
_entity.pdbx_description
1 polymer ?
#
loop_
_entity_poly.entity_id
_entity_poly.type
_entity_poly.pdbx_seq_one_letter_code
_entity_poly.pdbx_strand_id
1 'polypeptide(L)'
;MTEPSQQAEPVAPAPPAVVSERFPQQAGQLVRYAGWLAGPGTVRGLIGPREVPRLWERHLLNSIALAELLPEGARLVDIGTGAGLPGLAVAIVRPDLRVDLVESLQRRTDFLAEVVAELELSDRVRVVRGRAEEGPVLATAGGAGFVTARAVAPLDKLVRLSFPLLTRGGSLLAMKGSSAEDELEQHRRAITRAKGEIHGVVECGSELVAPPTRVIHLVRR
;
A
#
# COMPACT_ATOMS: atom_id res chain seq x y z
N MET A 1 -30.36 -28.26 18.27
CA MET A 1 -29.38 -27.94 17.24
C MET A 1 -29.70 -26.52 16.78
N THR A 2 -28.98 -25.55 17.30
CA THR A 2 -29.12 -24.13 16.93
C THR A 2 -28.32 -23.93 15.67
N GLU A 3 -28.98 -23.54 14.56
CA GLU A 3 -28.32 -23.18 13.33
C GLU A 3 -27.31 -22.04 13.59
N PRO A 4 -26.08 -22.09 13.02
CA PRO A 4 -25.19 -20.97 13.14
C PRO A 4 -25.83 -19.79 12.41
N SER A 5 -26.12 -18.72 13.15
CA SER A 5 -26.55 -17.44 12.58
C SER A 5 -25.54 -17.02 11.49
N GLN A 6 -26.00 -17.01 10.24
CA GLN A 6 -25.28 -16.38 9.14
C GLN A 6 -25.10 -14.90 9.51
N GLN A 7 -23.96 -14.56 10.07
CA GLN A 7 -23.60 -13.15 10.24
C GLN A 7 -23.49 -12.56 8.84
N ALA A 8 -24.34 -11.59 8.54
CA ALA A 8 -24.30 -10.86 7.27
C ALA A 8 -22.88 -10.34 7.05
N GLU A 9 -22.36 -10.52 5.84
CA GLU A 9 -21.04 -9.99 5.48
C GLU A 9 -21.00 -8.47 5.71
N PRO A 10 -19.93 -7.95 6.33
CA PRO A 10 -19.80 -6.53 6.56
C PRO A 10 -19.84 -5.76 5.23
N VAL A 11 -20.67 -4.73 5.17
CA VAL A 11 -20.81 -3.87 3.98
C VAL A 11 -19.91 -2.64 4.16
N ALA A 12 -19.25 -2.23 3.07
CA ALA A 12 -18.42 -1.03 3.08
C ALA A 12 -19.30 0.21 3.36
N PRO A 13 -18.79 1.18 4.14
CA PRO A 13 -19.45 2.48 4.29
C PRO A 13 -19.57 3.19 2.93
N ALA A 14 -20.56 4.09 2.80
CA ALA A 14 -20.67 4.94 1.64
C ALA A 14 -19.36 5.74 1.42
N PRO A 15 -18.93 5.95 0.16
CA PRO A 15 -17.74 6.75 -0.12
C PRO A 15 -17.99 8.21 0.28
N PRO A 16 -17.00 8.88 0.88
CA PRO A 16 -17.07 10.32 1.12
C PRO A 16 -17.06 11.10 -0.20
N ALA A 17 -17.64 12.30 -0.21
CA ALA A 17 -17.81 13.12 -1.41
C ALA A 17 -16.50 13.37 -2.18
N VAL A 18 -15.39 13.52 -1.45
CA VAL A 18 -14.04 13.72 -2.02
C VAL A 18 -13.64 12.62 -3.02
N VAL A 19 -14.18 11.41 -2.89
CA VAL A 19 -13.89 10.30 -3.83
C VAL A 19 -14.45 10.60 -5.23
N SER A 20 -15.71 11.05 -5.32
CA SER A 20 -16.31 11.41 -6.61
C SER A 20 -15.82 12.77 -7.14
N GLU A 21 -15.45 13.69 -6.26
CA GLU A 21 -14.93 15.01 -6.61
C GLU A 21 -13.51 14.92 -7.19
N ARG A 22 -12.61 14.16 -6.56
CA ARG A 22 -11.20 14.08 -6.95
C ARG A 22 -10.88 12.94 -7.92
N PHE A 23 -11.67 11.86 -7.89
CA PHE A 23 -11.43 10.65 -8.69
C PHE A 23 -12.71 10.20 -9.43
N PRO A 24 -13.37 11.08 -10.20
CA PRO A 24 -14.65 10.77 -10.82
C PRO A 24 -14.62 9.53 -11.72
N GLN A 25 -13.51 9.32 -12.45
CA GLN A 25 -13.34 8.16 -13.33
C GLN A 25 -13.04 6.87 -12.57
N GLN A 26 -12.40 6.95 -11.41
CA GLN A 26 -11.98 5.80 -10.61
C GLN A 26 -12.91 5.50 -9.45
N ALA A 27 -13.90 6.37 -9.18
CA ALA A 27 -14.82 6.23 -8.05
C ALA A 27 -15.51 4.87 -8.01
N GLY A 28 -15.95 4.35 -9.15
CA GLY A 28 -16.57 3.03 -9.25
C GLY A 28 -15.62 1.88 -8.86
N GLN A 29 -14.35 1.93 -9.29
CA GLN A 29 -13.34 0.93 -8.90
C GLN A 29 -13.01 1.04 -7.41
N LEU A 30 -12.89 2.25 -6.85
CA LEU A 30 -12.66 2.47 -5.42
C LEU A 30 -13.80 1.92 -4.56
N VAL A 31 -15.05 2.11 -4.98
CA VAL A 31 -16.24 1.56 -4.28
C VAL A 31 -16.24 0.02 -4.33
N ARG A 32 -15.96 -0.58 -5.48
CA ARG A 32 -15.82 -2.04 -5.59
C ARG A 32 -14.69 -2.56 -4.69
N TYR A 33 -13.54 -1.90 -4.69
CA TYR A 33 -12.42 -2.27 -3.82
C TYR A 33 -12.77 -2.14 -2.33
N ALA A 34 -13.48 -1.07 -1.93
CA ALA A 34 -13.98 -0.93 -0.56
C ALA A 34 -14.91 -2.10 -0.18
N GLY A 35 -15.78 -2.54 -1.09
CA GLY A 35 -16.62 -3.73 -0.92
C GLY A 35 -15.81 -5.00 -0.68
N TRP A 36 -14.77 -5.23 -1.49
CA TRP A 36 -13.85 -6.35 -1.31
C TRP A 36 -13.14 -6.34 0.04
N LEU A 37 -12.70 -5.16 0.49
CA LEU A 37 -12.04 -5.02 1.79
C LEU A 37 -13.01 -5.28 2.96
N ALA A 38 -14.23 -4.73 2.88
CA ALA A 38 -15.22 -4.87 3.94
C ALA A 38 -15.79 -6.29 4.05
N GLY A 39 -16.19 -6.91 2.95
CA GLY A 39 -16.75 -8.25 2.88
C GLY A 39 -15.66 -9.34 2.90
N PRO A 40 -15.20 -9.81 1.73
CA PRO A 40 -14.23 -10.90 1.64
C PRO A 40 -12.93 -10.66 2.41
N GLY A 41 -12.45 -9.40 2.46
CA GLY A 41 -11.25 -9.02 3.20
C GLY A 41 -11.39 -9.21 4.70
N THR A 42 -12.55 -8.91 5.26
CA THR A 42 -12.85 -9.13 6.69
C THR A 42 -13.03 -10.62 6.99
N VAL A 43 -13.76 -11.34 6.15
CA VAL A 43 -13.97 -12.79 6.29
C VAL A 43 -12.64 -13.56 6.27
N ARG A 44 -11.72 -13.15 5.39
CA ARG A 44 -10.38 -13.76 5.28
C ARG A 44 -9.36 -13.20 6.28
N GLY A 45 -9.77 -12.29 7.18
CA GLY A 45 -8.92 -11.73 8.25
C GLY A 45 -7.81 -10.79 7.74
N LEU A 46 -8.03 -10.12 6.61
CA LEU A 46 -7.13 -9.10 6.05
C LEU A 46 -7.43 -7.71 6.61
N ILE A 47 -8.70 -7.45 6.88
CA ILE A 47 -9.21 -6.24 7.53
C ILE A 47 -9.91 -6.66 8.83
N GLY A 48 -9.61 -5.99 9.94
CA GLY A 48 -10.32 -6.24 11.18
C GLY A 48 -11.78 -5.74 11.09
N PRO A 49 -12.79 -6.45 11.64
CA PRO A 49 -14.18 -5.99 11.58
C PRO A 49 -14.39 -4.59 12.16
N ARG A 50 -13.61 -4.20 13.16
CA ARG A 50 -13.63 -2.85 13.77
C ARG A 50 -13.04 -1.75 12.88
N GLU A 51 -12.31 -2.12 11.84
CA GLU A 51 -11.73 -1.17 10.88
C GLU A 51 -12.69 -0.85 9.72
N VAL A 52 -13.72 -1.67 9.49
CA VAL A 52 -14.68 -1.46 8.39
C VAL A 52 -15.35 -0.07 8.44
N PRO A 53 -15.83 0.45 9.59
CA PRO A 53 -16.40 1.79 9.66
C PRO A 53 -15.41 2.92 9.29
N ARG A 54 -14.11 2.66 9.40
CA ARG A 54 -13.02 3.63 9.15
C ARG A 54 -12.29 3.38 7.84
N LEU A 55 -12.85 2.51 6.98
CA LEU A 55 -12.19 1.99 5.79
C LEU A 55 -11.75 3.10 4.83
N TRP A 56 -12.63 4.08 4.59
CA TRP A 56 -12.32 5.18 3.69
C TRP A 56 -11.19 6.06 4.21
N GLU A 57 -11.32 6.61 5.39
CA GLU A 57 -10.36 7.59 5.91
C GLU A 57 -9.02 6.94 6.26
N ARG A 58 -9.07 5.85 7.04
CA ARG A 58 -7.86 5.26 7.60
C ARG A 58 -7.10 4.37 6.62
N HIS A 59 -7.80 3.77 5.67
CA HIS A 59 -7.19 2.79 4.77
C HIS A 59 -7.10 3.28 3.33
N LEU A 60 -8.21 3.60 2.70
CA LEU A 60 -8.24 3.95 1.28
C LEU A 60 -7.65 5.34 1.01
N LEU A 61 -8.24 6.41 1.55
CA LEU A 61 -7.77 7.77 1.28
C LEU A 61 -6.36 8.01 1.81
N ASN A 62 -6.05 7.48 3.00
CA ASN A 62 -4.70 7.51 3.54
C ASN A 62 -3.67 6.84 2.61
N SER A 63 -4.04 5.72 1.97
CA SER A 63 -3.19 5.03 1.00
C SER A 63 -3.08 5.79 -0.33
N ILE A 64 -4.19 6.33 -0.82
CA ILE A 64 -4.26 7.11 -2.07
C ILE A 64 -3.39 8.38 -1.98
N ALA A 65 -3.29 8.99 -0.80
CA ALA A 65 -2.44 10.16 -0.56
C ALA A 65 -1.00 9.97 -1.05
N LEU A 66 -0.47 8.73 -0.98
CA LEU A 66 0.88 8.40 -1.49
C LEU A 66 1.05 8.71 -2.99
N ALA A 67 -0.04 8.73 -3.76
CA ALA A 67 -0.01 8.99 -5.21
C ALA A 67 0.58 10.36 -5.56
N GLU A 68 0.50 11.35 -4.66
CA GLU A 68 1.07 12.69 -4.84
C GLU A 68 2.60 12.69 -4.92
N LEU A 69 3.24 11.67 -4.33
CA LEU A 69 4.70 11.55 -4.28
C LEU A 69 5.30 10.75 -5.46
N LEU A 70 4.46 10.27 -6.37
CA LEU A 70 4.87 9.41 -7.48
C LEU A 70 4.83 10.16 -8.81
N PRO A 71 5.94 10.24 -9.55
CA PRO A 71 5.96 10.84 -10.88
C PRO A 71 5.12 10.02 -11.88
N GLU A 72 4.82 10.64 -13.02
CA GLU A 72 4.11 9.98 -14.12
C GLU A 72 4.88 8.75 -14.63
N GLY A 73 4.15 7.68 -14.92
CA GLY A 73 4.70 6.43 -15.45
C GLY A 73 5.60 5.64 -14.49
N ALA A 74 5.62 5.99 -13.20
CA ALA A 74 6.49 5.32 -12.24
C ALA A 74 6.17 3.83 -12.10
N ARG A 75 7.24 3.06 -11.81
CA ARG A 75 7.10 1.67 -11.35
C ARG A 75 7.22 1.62 -9.84
N LEU A 76 6.16 1.15 -9.18
CA LEU A 76 6.01 1.02 -7.74
C LEU A 76 6.04 -0.44 -7.31
N VAL A 77 6.75 -0.75 -6.26
CA VAL A 77 6.66 -2.04 -5.56
C VAL A 77 6.10 -1.79 -4.16
N ASP A 78 5.02 -2.47 -3.80
CA ASP A 78 4.44 -2.43 -2.46
C ASP A 78 4.80 -3.72 -1.71
N ILE A 79 5.66 -3.63 -0.70
CA ILE A 79 6.13 -4.79 0.05
C ILE A 79 5.28 -5.04 1.29
N GLY A 80 4.88 -6.31 1.48
CA GLY A 80 3.96 -6.69 2.56
C GLY A 80 2.60 -6.04 2.39
N THR A 81 2.12 -5.98 1.16
CA THR A 81 0.92 -5.23 0.76
C THR A 81 -0.38 -5.66 1.46
N GLY A 82 -0.41 -6.88 2.01
CA GLY A 82 -1.55 -7.41 2.77
C GLY A 82 -2.82 -7.51 1.94
N ALA A 83 -3.77 -6.62 2.20
CA ALA A 83 -5.01 -6.51 1.44
C ALA A 83 -4.88 -5.64 0.16
N GLY A 84 -3.65 -5.21 -0.19
CA GLY A 84 -3.40 -4.32 -1.33
C GLY A 84 -3.20 -2.85 -0.94
N LEU A 85 -2.84 -2.59 0.31
CA LEU A 85 -2.72 -1.22 0.83
C LEU A 85 -1.27 -0.89 1.23
N PRO A 86 -0.63 0.12 0.61
CA PRO A 86 -1.25 1.15 -0.23
C PRO A 86 -1.28 0.84 -1.75
N GLY A 87 -0.51 -0.14 -2.24
CA GLY A 87 -0.18 -0.29 -3.65
C GLY A 87 -1.38 -0.38 -4.59
N LEU A 88 -2.40 -1.19 -4.25
CA LEU A 88 -3.59 -1.35 -5.10
C LEU A 88 -4.48 -0.10 -5.08
N ALA A 89 -4.62 0.56 -3.92
CA ALA A 89 -5.36 1.83 -3.82
C ALA A 89 -4.72 2.92 -4.70
N VAL A 90 -3.38 3.02 -4.68
CA VAL A 90 -2.61 3.92 -5.56
C VAL A 90 -2.79 3.54 -7.02
N ALA A 91 -2.69 2.25 -7.36
CA ALA A 91 -2.88 1.77 -8.72
C ALA A 91 -4.25 2.16 -9.29
N ILE A 92 -5.32 2.12 -8.51
CA ILE A 92 -6.66 2.51 -8.97
C ILE A 92 -6.68 3.97 -9.41
N VAL A 93 -6.13 4.90 -8.61
CA VAL A 93 -6.19 6.35 -8.90
C VAL A 93 -5.12 6.83 -9.87
N ARG A 94 -4.08 6.01 -10.12
CA ARG A 94 -2.97 6.32 -11.02
C ARG A 94 -2.86 5.25 -12.12
N PRO A 95 -3.68 5.36 -13.18
CA PRO A 95 -3.70 4.39 -14.28
C PRO A 95 -2.40 4.35 -15.10
N ASP A 96 -1.57 5.36 -14.97
CA ASP A 96 -0.26 5.48 -15.61
C ASP A 96 0.84 4.62 -14.94
N LEU A 97 0.63 4.16 -13.70
CA LEU A 97 1.63 3.42 -12.94
C LEU A 97 1.62 1.92 -13.25
N ARG A 98 2.79 1.29 -13.09
CA ARG A 98 2.95 -0.16 -12.99
C ARG A 98 3.24 -0.53 -11.54
N VAL A 99 2.47 -1.45 -10.97
CA VAL A 99 2.55 -1.79 -9.55
C VAL A 99 2.76 -3.29 -9.35
N ASP A 100 3.81 -3.62 -8.59
CA ASP A 100 4.05 -4.98 -8.10
C ASP A 100 3.62 -5.07 -6.62
N LEU A 101 2.66 -5.93 -6.31
CA LEU A 101 2.17 -6.20 -4.97
C LEU A 101 2.89 -7.42 -4.40
N VAL A 102 3.85 -7.23 -3.50
CA VAL A 102 4.65 -8.30 -2.90
C VAL A 102 4.03 -8.75 -1.58
N GLU A 103 3.63 -10.01 -1.48
CA GLU A 103 3.04 -10.61 -0.28
C GLU A 103 3.47 -12.07 -0.14
N SER A 104 3.84 -12.48 1.08
CA SER A 104 4.37 -13.83 1.32
C SER A 104 3.30 -14.89 1.58
N LEU A 105 2.13 -14.50 2.09
CA LEU A 105 1.08 -15.44 2.49
C LEU A 105 0.15 -15.77 1.31
N GLN A 106 0.06 -17.07 0.97
CA GLN A 106 -0.77 -17.60 -0.12
C GLN A 106 -2.21 -17.04 -0.08
N ARG A 107 -2.90 -17.15 1.07
CA ARG A 107 -4.28 -16.68 1.20
C ARG A 107 -4.47 -15.20 0.86
N ARG A 108 -3.42 -14.37 1.07
CA ARG A 108 -3.45 -12.94 0.75
C ARG A 108 -3.18 -12.70 -0.72
N THR A 109 -2.24 -13.45 -1.30
CA THR A 109 -1.99 -13.36 -2.75
C THR A 109 -3.17 -13.86 -3.56
N ASP A 110 -3.90 -14.89 -3.10
CA ASP A 110 -5.13 -15.36 -3.74
C ASP A 110 -6.20 -14.26 -3.71
N PHE A 111 -6.42 -13.63 -2.56
CA PHE A 111 -7.32 -12.49 -2.43
C PHE A 111 -6.93 -11.34 -3.38
N LEU A 112 -5.64 -10.98 -3.42
CA LEU A 112 -5.16 -9.91 -4.29
C LEU A 112 -5.36 -10.23 -5.77
N ALA A 113 -5.13 -11.48 -6.18
CA ALA A 113 -5.35 -11.91 -7.56
C ALA A 113 -6.82 -11.80 -7.99
N GLU A 114 -7.75 -12.20 -7.10
CA GLU A 114 -9.18 -12.05 -7.32
C GLU A 114 -9.57 -10.56 -7.46
N VAL A 115 -9.09 -9.72 -6.54
CA VAL A 115 -9.40 -8.28 -6.56
C VAL A 115 -8.81 -7.58 -7.78
N VAL A 116 -7.57 -7.88 -8.14
CA VAL A 116 -6.91 -7.32 -9.33
C VAL A 116 -7.67 -7.67 -10.60
N ALA A 117 -8.13 -8.92 -10.72
CA ALA A 117 -8.93 -9.36 -11.86
C ALA A 117 -10.31 -8.69 -11.91
N GLU A 118 -11.02 -8.64 -10.78
CA GLU A 118 -12.34 -8.00 -10.66
C GLU A 118 -12.31 -6.49 -10.96
N LEU A 119 -11.21 -5.83 -10.61
CA LEU A 119 -11.01 -4.41 -10.88
C LEU A 119 -10.42 -4.13 -12.26
N GLU A 120 -10.18 -5.19 -13.08
CA GLU A 120 -9.61 -5.06 -14.43
C GLU A 120 -8.24 -4.36 -14.45
N LEU A 121 -7.36 -4.71 -13.50
CA LEU A 121 -6.06 -4.07 -13.32
C LEU A 121 -4.87 -4.96 -13.75
N SER A 122 -5.13 -6.15 -14.28
CA SER A 122 -4.11 -7.20 -14.56
C SER A 122 -3.06 -6.80 -15.60
N ASP A 123 -3.31 -5.78 -16.40
CA ASP A 123 -2.39 -5.23 -17.40
C ASP A 123 -1.22 -4.44 -16.79
N ARG A 124 -1.41 -3.91 -15.57
CA ARG A 124 -0.46 -2.99 -14.91
C ARG A 124 -0.24 -3.27 -13.42
N VAL A 125 -1.02 -4.15 -12.81
CA VAL A 125 -0.84 -4.60 -11.43
C VAL A 125 -0.51 -6.09 -11.41
N ARG A 126 0.63 -6.44 -10.82
CA ARG A 126 1.09 -7.83 -10.69
C ARG A 126 1.18 -8.21 -9.23
N VAL A 127 0.61 -9.36 -8.89
CA VAL A 127 0.77 -9.97 -7.56
C VAL A 127 2.00 -10.88 -7.58
N VAL A 128 2.95 -10.61 -6.68
CA VAL A 128 4.21 -11.35 -6.55
C VAL A 128 4.24 -12.04 -5.21
N ARG A 129 4.12 -13.38 -5.22
CA ARG A 129 4.19 -14.16 -3.99
C ARG A 129 5.61 -14.41 -3.56
N GLY A 130 5.94 -14.03 -2.33
CA GLY A 130 7.24 -14.26 -1.70
C GLY A 130 7.60 -13.16 -0.73
N ARG A 131 8.76 -13.31 -0.08
CA ARG A 131 9.33 -12.28 0.77
C ARG A 131 10.21 -11.34 -0.06
N ALA A 132 10.25 -10.07 0.28
CA ALA A 132 10.97 -9.04 -0.46
C ALA A 132 12.46 -9.35 -0.70
N GLU A 133 13.09 -10.08 0.21
CA GLU A 133 14.49 -10.49 0.15
C GLU A 133 14.77 -11.76 -0.68
N GLU A 134 13.72 -12.48 -1.09
CA GLU A 134 13.90 -13.74 -1.84
C GLU A 134 14.33 -13.50 -3.28
N GLY A 135 15.26 -14.33 -3.78
CA GLY A 135 15.79 -14.22 -5.15
C GLY A 135 14.72 -14.15 -6.24
N PRO A 136 13.69 -15.01 -6.24
CA PRO A 136 12.60 -14.93 -7.23
C PRO A 136 11.82 -13.60 -7.19
N VAL A 137 11.62 -13.03 -6.00
CA VAL A 137 10.95 -11.71 -5.84
C VAL A 137 11.86 -10.60 -6.36
N LEU A 138 13.15 -10.62 -6.02
CA LEU A 138 14.13 -9.66 -6.52
C LEU A 138 14.26 -9.72 -8.05
N ALA A 139 14.23 -10.91 -8.63
CA ALA A 139 14.27 -11.09 -10.09
C ALA A 139 13.01 -10.54 -10.79
N THR A 140 11.85 -10.62 -10.13
CA THR A 140 10.55 -10.24 -10.70
C THR A 140 10.22 -8.76 -10.45
N ALA A 141 10.38 -8.29 -9.21
CA ALA A 141 9.97 -6.96 -8.75
C ALA A 141 11.14 -5.97 -8.62
N GLY A 142 12.39 -6.43 -8.71
CA GLY A 142 13.57 -5.57 -8.62
C GLY A 142 13.70 -4.57 -9.76
N GLY A 143 14.57 -3.56 -9.57
CA GLY A 143 14.79 -2.47 -10.51
C GLY A 143 13.66 -1.45 -10.56
N ALA A 144 12.91 -1.28 -9.47
CA ALA A 144 11.86 -0.28 -9.35
C ALA A 144 12.43 1.11 -9.03
N GLY A 145 11.76 2.15 -9.51
CA GLY A 145 12.04 3.53 -9.11
C GLY A 145 11.53 3.84 -7.70
N PHE A 146 10.45 3.17 -7.30
CA PHE A 146 9.78 3.41 -6.02
C PHE A 146 9.43 2.10 -5.32
N VAL A 147 9.67 2.07 -4.01
CA VAL A 147 9.18 1.02 -3.11
C VAL A 147 8.36 1.69 -2.01
N THR A 148 7.23 1.11 -1.67
CA THR A 148 6.42 1.54 -0.53
C THR A 148 6.16 0.39 0.42
N ALA A 149 5.81 0.74 1.65
CA ALA A 149 5.35 -0.20 2.66
C ALA A 149 4.51 0.52 3.72
N ARG A 150 3.54 -0.20 4.27
CA ARG A 150 2.72 0.25 5.40
C ARG A 150 2.68 -0.83 6.48
N ALA A 151 3.10 -0.48 7.71
CA ALA A 151 3.03 -1.37 8.88
C ALA A 151 3.76 -2.72 8.73
N VAL A 152 4.83 -2.79 7.93
CA VAL A 152 5.55 -4.05 7.65
C VAL A 152 6.61 -4.35 8.71
N ALA A 153 7.46 -3.38 9.04
CA ALA A 153 8.61 -3.58 9.93
C ALA A 153 9.15 -2.23 10.45
N PRO A 154 10.00 -2.24 11.49
CA PRO A 154 10.83 -1.08 11.85
C PRO A 154 11.69 -0.62 10.68
N LEU A 155 12.03 0.67 10.65
CA LEU A 155 12.63 1.33 9.50
C LEU A 155 13.99 0.72 9.08
N ASP A 156 14.81 0.29 10.02
CA ASP A 156 16.10 -0.37 9.72
C ASP A 156 15.93 -1.69 8.96
N LYS A 157 14.93 -2.49 9.35
CA LYS A 157 14.57 -3.72 8.64
C LYS A 157 13.93 -3.40 7.30
N LEU A 158 13.06 -2.38 7.26
CA LEU A 158 12.40 -1.97 6.03
C LEU A 158 13.39 -1.53 4.96
N VAL A 159 14.42 -0.77 5.33
CA VAL A 159 15.51 -0.38 4.42
C VAL A 159 16.21 -1.60 3.82
N ARG A 160 16.53 -2.62 4.64
CA ARG A 160 17.16 -3.86 4.16
C ARG A 160 16.29 -4.64 3.17
N LEU A 161 14.98 -4.63 3.36
CA LEU A 161 14.02 -5.31 2.48
C LEU A 161 13.78 -4.53 1.18
N SER A 162 13.74 -3.21 1.25
CA SER A 162 13.34 -2.34 0.15
C SER A 162 14.47 -2.01 -0.81
N PHE A 163 15.67 -1.72 -0.30
CA PHE A 163 16.78 -1.24 -1.13
C PHE A 163 17.22 -2.22 -2.22
N PRO A 164 17.26 -3.55 -2.02
CA PRO A 164 17.54 -4.48 -3.10
C PRO A 164 16.55 -4.40 -4.28
N LEU A 165 15.31 -4.01 -4.03
CA LEU A 165 14.27 -3.86 -5.05
C LEU A 165 14.39 -2.53 -5.84
N LEU A 166 15.02 -1.50 -5.26
CA LEU A 166 15.17 -0.19 -5.88
C LEU A 166 16.33 -0.15 -6.88
N THR A 167 16.19 0.66 -7.92
CA THR A 167 17.33 1.18 -8.69
C THR A 167 18.22 2.07 -7.83
N ARG A 168 19.46 2.37 -8.29
CA ARG A 168 20.22 3.47 -7.68
C ARG A 168 19.50 4.79 -7.98
N GLY A 169 19.38 5.65 -6.98
CA GLY A 169 18.56 6.87 -7.05
C GLY A 169 17.07 6.63 -6.84
N GLY A 170 16.63 5.36 -6.69
CA GLY A 170 15.24 5.03 -6.39
C GLY A 170 14.85 5.34 -4.94
N SER A 171 13.57 5.54 -4.70
CA SER A 171 13.00 6.04 -3.46
C SER A 171 12.24 4.97 -2.68
N LEU A 172 12.50 4.87 -1.38
CA LEU A 172 11.63 4.22 -0.42
C LEU A 172 10.67 5.25 0.17
N LEU A 173 9.38 5.02 0.02
CA LEU A 173 8.28 5.81 0.57
C LEU A 173 7.58 4.99 1.66
N ALA A 174 8.07 5.10 2.90
CA ALA A 174 7.53 4.32 4.03
C ALA A 174 6.41 5.08 4.73
N MET A 175 5.18 4.59 4.61
CA MET A 175 4.03 5.18 5.32
C MET A 175 4.12 4.89 6.82
N LYS A 176 4.07 5.94 7.62
CA LYS A 176 4.21 5.90 9.07
C LYS A 176 3.13 6.73 9.77
N GLY A 177 2.99 6.51 11.07
CA GLY A 177 2.11 7.31 11.93
C GLY A 177 2.80 8.55 12.51
N SER A 178 2.27 9.04 13.64
CA SER A 178 2.76 10.24 14.33
C SER A 178 4.21 10.15 14.85
N SER A 179 4.76 8.93 14.98
CA SER A 179 6.15 8.71 15.44
C SER A 179 7.17 8.65 14.28
N ALA A 180 6.83 9.14 13.10
CA ALA A 180 7.70 9.04 11.92
C ALA A 180 9.07 9.70 12.11
N GLU A 181 9.12 10.88 12.72
CA GLU A 181 10.36 11.61 13.01
C GLU A 181 11.23 10.87 14.02
N ASP A 182 10.64 10.42 15.11
CA ASP A 182 11.36 9.68 16.15
C ASP A 182 11.94 8.38 15.58
N GLU A 183 11.16 7.65 14.77
CA GLU A 183 11.62 6.43 14.11
C GLU A 183 12.75 6.72 13.12
N LEU A 184 12.65 7.81 12.35
CA LEU A 184 13.69 8.23 11.42
C LEU A 184 14.99 8.55 12.15
N GLU A 185 14.94 9.30 13.24
CA GLU A 185 16.13 9.65 14.02
C GLU A 185 16.75 8.42 14.70
N GLN A 186 15.93 7.55 15.29
CA GLN A 186 16.38 6.30 15.90
C GLN A 186 17.16 5.42 14.92
N HIS A 187 16.74 5.37 13.65
CA HIS A 187 17.33 4.48 12.64
C HIS A 187 18.33 5.18 11.69
N ARG A 188 18.64 6.46 11.87
CA ARG A 188 19.53 7.26 11.02
C ARG A 188 20.85 6.55 10.70
N ARG A 189 21.52 5.99 11.69
CA ARG A 189 22.81 5.29 11.52
C ARG A 189 22.66 4.01 10.65
N ALA A 190 21.56 3.30 10.79
CA ALA A 190 21.29 2.09 10.01
C ALA A 190 21.03 2.43 8.53
N ILE A 191 20.29 3.51 8.27
CA ILE A 191 20.01 4.03 6.94
C ILE A 191 21.32 4.42 6.24
N THR A 192 22.18 5.19 6.90
CA THR A 192 23.47 5.63 6.34
C THR A 192 24.38 4.43 6.02
N ARG A 193 24.45 3.42 6.91
CA ARG A 193 25.20 2.17 6.63
C ARG A 193 24.67 1.42 5.42
N ALA A 194 23.38 1.43 5.19
CA ALA A 194 22.75 0.83 4.02
C ALA A 194 22.88 1.69 2.75
N LYS A 195 23.66 2.78 2.78
CA LYS A 195 23.80 3.75 1.69
C LYS A 195 22.49 4.46 1.34
N GLY A 196 21.65 4.70 2.35
CA GLY A 196 20.44 5.50 2.23
C GLY A 196 20.74 6.99 2.42
N GLU A 197 20.13 7.82 1.58
CA GLU A 197 20.03 9.25 1.75
C GLU A 197 18.67 9.59 2.37
N ILE A 198 18.66 10.46 3.38
CA ILE A 198 17.46 10.83 4.12
C ILE A 198 16.92 12.15 3.54
N HIS A 199 15.73 12.09 2.95
CA HIS A 199 14.99 13.27 2.49
C HIS A 199 14.02 13.81 3.56
N GLY A 200 13.77 13.04 4.63
CA GLY A 200 12.95 13.46 5.76
C GLY A 200 11.59 12.79 5.83
N VAL A 201 10.70 13.41 6.62
CA VAL A 201 9.28 13.06 6.67
C VAL A 201 8.52 14.04 5.79
N VAL A 202 7.74 13.51 4.86
CA VAL A 202 6.89 14.29 3.93
C VAL A 202 5.44 14.05 4.30
N GLU A 203 4.63 15.08 4.30
CA GLU A 203 3.18 15.00 4.43
C GLU A 203 2.53 15.08 3.04
N CYS A 204 1.52 14.23 2.80
CA CYS A 204 0.75 14.21 1.56
C CYS A 204 -0.72 13.94 1.82
N GLY A 205 -1.58 14.27 0.86
CA GLY A 205 -3.01 14.02 0.92
C GLY A 205 -3.76 14.96 1.88
N SER A 206 -3.30 16.18 2.12
CA SER A 206 -4.00 17.14 3.00
C SER A 206 -5.42 17.49 2.55
N GLU A 207 -5.70 17.33 1.25
CA GLU A 207 -7.05 17.50 0.67
C GLU A 207 -7.90 16.22 0.73
N LEU A 208 -7.32 15.10 1.13
CA LEU A 208 -7.98 13.78 1.19
C LEU A 208 -8.26 13.32 2.61
N VAL A 209 -7.32 13.57 3.52
CA VAL A 209 -7.37 13.09 4.91
C VAL A 209 -6.85 14.12 5.89
N ALA A 210 -7.43 14.12 7.09
CA ALA A 210 -6.96 14.94 8.20
C ALA A 210 -6.75 14.03 9.44
N PRO A 211 -5.54 14.02 10.02
CA PRO A 211 -4.32 14.69 9.56
C PRO A 211 -3.77 14.10 8.24
N PRO A 212 -2.89 14.83 7.52
CA PRO A 212 -2.24 14.33 6.31
C PRO A 212 -1.46 13.04 6.56
N THR A 213 -1.29 12.27 5.49
CA THR A 213 -0.48 11.04 5.53
C THR A 213 0.99 11.39 5.64
N ARG A 214 1.69 10.75 6.58
CA ARG A 214 3.11 10.95 6.83
C ARG A 214 3.93 9.82 6.20
N VAL A 215 4.95 10.19 5.44
CA VAL A 215 5.79 9.28 4.67
C VAL A 215 7.26 9.60 4.96
N ILE A 216 8.02 8.61 5.45
CA ILE A 216 9.47 8.73 5.49
C ILE A 216 10.00 8.49 4.07
N HIS A 217 10.70 9.49 3.53
CA HIS A 217 11.30 9.44 2.20
C HIS A 217 12.82 9.22 2.30
N LEU A 218 13.27 8.08 1.78
CA LEU A 218 14.67 7.70 1.69
C LEU A 218 15.03 7.42 0.23
N VAL A 219 16.27 7.75 -0.18
CA VAL A 219 16.78 7.45 -1.51
C VAL A 219 17.96 6.48 -1.41
N ARG A 220 17.99 5.43 -2.27
CA ARG A 220 19.11 4.50 -2.39
C ARG A 220 20.23 5.12 -3.23
N ARG A 221 21.42 5.33 -2.64
CA ARG A 221 22.64 5.76 -3.35
C ARG A 221 23.29 4.65 -4.18
#